data_fa2d1f0e6d7cc9684a4028160d367edd
#
_entry.id   fa2d1f0e6d7cc9684a4028160d367edd
#
_cell.length_a   1.000
_cell.length_b   1.000
_cell.length_c   1.000
_cell.angle_alpha   90.00
_cell.angle_beta   90.00
_cell.angle_gamma   90.00
#
_symmetry.space_group_name_H-M   'P 1'
#
loop_
_entity.id
_entity.type
_entity.pdbx_description
1 polymer ?
#
loop_
_entity_poly.entity_id
_entity_poly.type
_entity_poly.pdbx_seq_one_letter_code
_entity_poly.pdbx_strand_id
1 'polypeptide(L)'
;MTRIPYLKIICLSVILFTHQGCSEDILTQTPDHVISESLVVNSVEKLQNLLTGSYNEISSEAYLGRALYKRAAVKGPDFRFVKTTYNPRNYEQTEYRYEESSNNNGSGYDMWLQCYKAIGNLNLILDNIDAAEGNDSERQQIKAEALALRGMVYFDLARTFAYPWIKEGGSAQGLPLKLTSSELVVERSSLEETYEHIISDLEAGAELIEENTWTAESTKYMTRTGIHALLARVYLYKQDWENALQYAQMVLAVKGEADLMGVNAYVFNDYTSESLFEISIDSENSVGSNGLGAQFDFREGGQGDVIATQTFVDLLQTYEGDPRAALLTGDKEGANAAFVKYINREGGSGLSIHNVPVIRLSEIYLIAAEACAHGATGGESQALVYLNMLISKRTTDFDVHKATESGEALRDRIAQERRRELALEGHGVYDFIRTGRDIIRLESDHVNTGVNANNLDISASSYKTIYPIPASEIEASGMKQTEGY
;
A
#
# COMPACT_ATOMS: atom_id res chain seq x y z
N MET A 1 -8.56 -31.86 -88.15
CA MET A 1 -8.72 -30.39 -88.22
C MET A 1 -8.74 -29.83 -86.81
N THR A 2 -7.72 -29.14 -86.51
CA THR A 2 -7.21 -28.68 -85.21
C THR A 2 -8.03 -27.56 -84.61
N ARG A 3 -8.57 -27.74 -83.39
CA ARG A 3 -9.13 -26.74 -82.61
C ARG A 3 -8.46 -26.74 -81.21
N ILE A 4 -7.27 -26.17 -81.05
CA ILE A 4 -6.68 -25.79 -79.77
C ILE A 4 -5.63 -24.75 -80.09
N PRO A 5 -5.93 -23.45 -79.98
CA PRO A 5 -4.99 -22.59 -79.32
C PRO A 5 -5.64 -21.50 -78.42
N TYR A 6 -6.97 -21.30 -78.38
CA TYR A 6 -7.57 -20.19 -77.68
C TYR A 6 -7.67 -20.38 -76.13
N LEU A 7 -7.73 -21.66 -75.71
CA LEU A 7 -7.86 -21.92 -74.24
C LEU A 7 -6.57 -21.69 -73.48
N LYS A 8 -5.40 -21.83 -74.13
CA LYS A 8 -4.10 -21.55 -73.50
C LYS A 8 -3.79 -20.06 -73.37
N ILE A 9 -4.32 -19.21 -74.21
CA ILE A 9 -4.14 -17.72 -74.14
C ILE A 9 -5.05 -17.16 -73.09
N ILE A 10 -6.24 -17.65 -72.88
CA ILE A 10 -7.16 -17.21 -71.80
C ILE A 10 -6.62 -17.59 -70.43
N CYS A 11 -6.04 -18.76 -70.25
CA CYS A 11 -5.42 -19.14 -68.95
C CYS A 11 -4.16 -18.34 -68.64
N LEU A 12 -3.39 -17.90 -69.68
CA LEU A 12 -2.20 -17.07 -69.44
C LEU A 12 -2.53 -15.63 -69.11
N SER A 13 -3.64 -15.05 -69.64
CA SER A 13 -4.13 -13.70 -69.34
C SER A 13 -4.79 -13.61 -67.96
N VAL A 14 -5.39 -14.69 -67.43
CA VAL A 14 -5.96 -14.72 -66.06
C VAL A 14 -4.87 -14.80 -65.02
N ILE A 15 -3.73 -15.41 -65.30
CA ILE A 15 -2.60 -15.47 -64.31
C ILE A 15 -1.84 -14.13 -64.22
N LEU A 16 -1.89 -13.24 -65.22
CA LEU A 16 -1.22 -11.94 -65.17
C LEU A 16 -2.02 -10.84 -64.46
N PHE A 17 -3.30 -11.08 -64.10
CA PHE A 17 -4.11 -10.09 -63.36
C PHE A 17 -4.23 -10.36 -61.86
N THR A 18 -3.62 -11.39 -61.32
CA THR A 18 -3.67 -11.74 -59.87
C THR A 18 -2.45 -11.23 -59.07
N HIS A 19 -1.61 -10.41 -59.63
CA HIS A 19 -0.44 -9.81 -58.97
C HIS A 19 -0.54 -8.26 -58.86
N GLN A 20 -1.74 -7.77 -58.61
CA GLN A 20 -1.87 -6.39 -58.10
C GLN A 20 -1.77 -6.53 -56.56
N GLY A 21 -0.57 -6.28 -56.09
CA GLY A 21 -0.15 -6.43 -54.74
C GLY A 21 -1.03 -5.77 -53.71
N CYS A 22 -1.10 -6.40 -52.54
CA CYS A 22 -1.40 -5.68 -51.34
C CYS A 22 -0.48 -4.45 -51.23
N SER A 23 -1.03 -3.28 -51.24
CA SER A 23 -0.28 -2.08 -50.94
C SER A 23 0.23 -2.17 -49.48
N GLU A 24 1.46 -1.79 -49.23
CA GLU A 24 2.06 -1.74 -47.88
C GLU A 24 1.23 -0.86 -46.94
N ASP A 25 0.31 -0.06 -47.45
CA ASP A 25 -0.62 0.78 -46.68
C ASP A 25 -1.58 0.03 -45.76
N ILE A 26 -1.87 -1.28 -46.02
CA ILE A 26 -2.72 -2.09 -45.13
C ILE A 26 -1.95 -2.51 -43.87
N LEU A 27 -0.63 -2.60 -43.95
CA LEU A 27 0.23 -2.94 -42.79
C LEU A 27 0.56 -1.75 -41.91
N THR A 28 0.28 -0.53 -42.39
CA THR A 28 0.54 0.73 -41.65
C THR A 28 -0.74 1.41 -41.14
N GLN A 29 -1.93 0.85 -41.43
CA GLN A 29 -3.14 1.35 -40.80
C GLN A 29 -3.18 0.92 -39.34
N THR A 30 -2.87 1.85 -38.45
CA THR A 30 -3.28 1.72 -37.05
C THR A 30 -4.79 1.53 -37.00
N PRO A 31 -5.32 0.51 -36.28
CA PRO A 31 -6.76 0.34 -36.12
C PRO A 31 -7.38 1.68 -35.63
N ASP A 32 -8.48 2.12 -36.22
CA ASP A 32 -9.17 3.38 -35.92
C ASP A 32 -9.55 3.55 -34.43
N HIS A 33 -9.32 2.54 -33.62
CA HIS A 33 -9.59 2.53 -32.17
C HIS A 33 -8.31 2.42 -31.30
N VAL A 34 -7.11 2.40 -31.89
CA VAL A 34 -5.85 2.47 -31.14
C VAL A 34 -5.38 3.92 -31.18
N ILE A 35 -5.67 4.65 -30.13
CA ILE A 35 -5.05 5.97 -29.90
C ILE A 35 -3.54 5.69 -29.80
N SER A 36 -2.74 6.28 -30.71
CA SER A 36 -1.28 6.11 -30.62
C SER A 36 -0.79 6.73 -29.30
N GLU A 37 0.16 6.09 -28.65
CA GLU A 37 0.76 6.53 -27.40
C GLU A 37 1.18 8.01 -27.46
N SER A 38 1.75 8.44 -28.59
CA SER A 38 2.13 9.85 -28.84
C SER A 38 0.97 10.85 -28.84
N LEU A 39 -0.28 10.42 -29.05
CA LEU A 39 -1.46 11.27 -28.96
C LEU A 39 -1.98 11.42 -27.52
N VAL A 40 -1.62 10.50 -26.63
CA VAL A 40 -2.09 10.48 -25.24
C VAL A 40 -1.20 11.32 -24.32
N VAL A 41 0.07 11.47 -24.64
CA VAL A 41 1.10 12.00 -23.70
C VAL A 41 1.78 13.30 -24.16
N ASN A 42 1.25 14.01 -25.15
CA ASN A 42 1.93 15.17 -25.73
C ASN A 42 1.61 16.52 -25.06
N SER A 43 0.73 16.55 -24.08
CA SER A 43 0.40 17.79 -23.36
C SER A 43 0.24 17.55 -21.85
N VAL A 44 0.51 18.59 -21.07
CA VAL A 44 0.36 18.60 -19.60
C VAL A 44 -1.06 18.19 -19.18
N GLU A 45 -2.11 18.67 -19.89
CA GLU A 45 -3.50 18.29 -19.61
C GLU A 45 -3.73 16.77 -19.72
N LYS A 46 -3.18 16.14 -20.77
CA LYS A 46 -3.32 14.68 -20.96
C LYS A 46 -2.54 13.89 -19.94
N LEU A 47 -1.36 14.35 -19.55
CA LEU A 47 -0.57 13.73 -18.48
C LEU A 47 -1.23 13.92 -17.12
N GLN A 48 -1.93 15.03 -16.88
CA GLN A 48 -2.76 15.19 -15.67
C GLN A 48 -3.89 14.18 -15.62
N ASN A 49 -4.54 13.89 -16.74
CA ASN A 49 -5.58 12.86 -16.81
C ASN A 49 -4.99 11.46 -16.54
N LEU A 50 -3.79 11.18 -17.04
CA LEU A 50 -3.09 9.92 -16.77
C LEU A 50 -2.67 9.81 -15.29
N LEU A 51 -2.22 10.91 -14.66
CA LEU A 51 -1.93 10.97 -13.24
C LEU A 51 -3.18 10.70 -12.40
N THR A 52 -4.32 11.31 -12.75
CA THR A 52 -5.62 11.05 -12.12
C THR A 52 -6.00 9.57 -12.24
N GLY A 53 -5.80 8.99 -13.42
CA GLY A 53 -5.96 7.55 -13.65
C GLY A 53 -5.04 6.70 -12.76
N SER A 54 -3.79 7.16 -12.53
CA SER A 54 -2.84 6.47 -11.64
C SER A 54 -3.30 6.48 -10.17
N TYR A 55 -3.87 7.57 -9.68
CA TYR A 55 -4.51 7.61 -8.35
C TYR A 55 -5.66 6.60 -8.26
N ASN A 56 -6.49 6.48 -9.31
CA ASN A 56 -7.57 5.49 -9.35
C ASN A 56 -7.05 4.05 -9.38
N GLU A 57 -5.96 3.77 -10.13
CA GLU A 57 -5.32 2.44 -10.07
C GLU A 57 -4.81 2.11 -8.66
N ILE A 58 -4.24 3.07 -7.97
CA ILE A 58 -3.74 2.92 -6.60
C ILE A 58 -4.89 2.72 -5.60
N SER A 59 -6.06 3.30 -5.83
CA SER A 59 -7.26 3.14 -4.98
C SER A 59 -7.96 1.79 -5.14
N SER A 60 -7.56 0.96 -6.10
CA SER A 60 -8.14 -0.35 -6.39
C SER A 60 -8.20 -1.26 -5.16
N GLU A 61 -9.24 -2.11 -5.09
CA GLU A 61 -9.35 -3.18 -4.08
C GLU A 61 -8.18 -4.15 -4.10
N ALA A 62 -7.52 -4.29 -5.25
CA ALA A 62 -6.32 -5.12 -5.39
C ALA A 62 -5.07 -4.52 -4.74
N TYR A 63 -5.12 -3.23 -4.34
CA TYR A 63 -4.00 -2.57 -3.68
C TYR A 63 -4.47 -1.81 -2.42
N LEU A 64 -4.45 -0.46 -2.40
CA LEU A 64 -4.75 0.32 -1.18
C LEU A 64 -6.23 0.28 -0.79
N GLY A 65 -7.14 0.10 -1.75
CA GLY A 65 -8.57 0.01 -1.46
C GLY A 65 -8.96 -1.19 -0.58
N ARG A 66 -8.10 -2.24 -0.48
CA ARG A 66 -8.33 -3.38 0.42
C ARG A 66 -7.09 -4.24 0.67
N ALA A 67 -6.49 -4.81 -0.39
CA ALA A 67 -5.60 -5.98 -0.27
C ALA A 67 -4.43 -5.76 0.70
N LEU A 68 -3.69 -4.67 0.58
CA LEU A 68 -2.54 -4.36 1.43
C LEU A 68 -2.94 -4.25 2.91
N TYR A 69 -4.04 -3.56 3.21
CA TYR A 69 -4.50 -3.29 4.58
C TYR A 69 -5.07 -4.54 5.24
N LYS A 70 -5.90 -5.27 4.49
CA LYS A 70 -6.50 -6.51 5.00
C LYS A 70 -5.43 -7.58 5.24
N ARG A 71 -4.47 -7.75 4.30
CA ARG A 71 -3.33 -8.63 4.49
C ARG A 71 -2.54 -8.26 5.75
N ALA A 72 -2.18 -7.00 5.90
CA ALA A 72 -1.42 -6.53 7.06
C ALA A 72 -2.10 -6.90 8.37
N ALA A 73 -3.42 -6.81 8.43
CA ALA A 73 -4.21 -7.17 9.60
C ALA A 73 -4.27 -8.69 9.82
N VAL A 74 -4.68 -9.46 8.80
CA VAL A 74 -4.96 -10.89 8.98
C VAL A 74 -3.71 -11.76 9.12
N LYS A 75 -2.54 -11.33 8.65
CA LYS A 75 -1.27 -12.01 8.89
C LYS A 75 -0.68 -11.70 10.28
N GLY A 76 -1.12 -10.64 10.94
CA GLY A 76 -0.74 -10.33 12.32
C GLY A 76 -1.48 -11.18 13.36
N PRO A 77 -1.20 -10.96 14.66
CA PRO A 77 -1.87 -11.68 15.76
C PRO A 77 -3.18 -11.01 16.20
N ASP A 78 -3.47 -9.79 15.76
CA ASP A 78 -4.51 -8.92 16.33
C ASP A 78 -5.90 -9.15 15.75
N PHE A 79 -5.97 -9.78 14.56
CA PHE A 79 -7.24 -10.01 13.85
C PHE A 79 -7.35 -11.46 13.37
N ARG A 80 -8.58 -11.97 13.32
CA ARG A 80 -8.89 -13.33 12.90
C ARG A 80 -10.12 -13.38 12.01
N PHE A 81 -10.23 -14.42 11.20
CA PHE A 81 -11.49 -14.73 10.52
C PHE A 81 -12.50 -15.37 11.48
N VAL A 82 -13.79 -15.04 11.30
CA VAL A 82 -14.90 -15.57 12.09
C VAL A 82 -15.23 -17.01 11.71
N LYS A 83 -15.04 -17.40 10.43
CA LYS A 83 -15.49 -18.68 9.88
C LYS A 83 -14.37 -19.53 9.34
N THR A 84 -14.49 -20.85 9.59
CA THR A 84 -13.64 -21.88 8.99
C THR A 84 -14.00 -22.19 7.53
N THR A 85 -15.22 -21.86 7.10
CA THR A 85 -15.70 -22.21 5.77
C THR A 85 -15.00 -21.34 4.74
N TYR A 86 -14.26 -21.99 3.85
CA TYR A 86 -13.63 -21.33 2.71
C TYR A 86 -14.68 -20.55 1.90
N ASN A 87 -14.49 -19.25 1.81
CA ASN A 87 -15.22 -18.41 0.91
C ASN A 87 -14.32 -18.13 -0.31
N PRO A 88 -14.64 -18.64 -1.51
CA PRO A 88 -13.80 -18.45 -2.69
C PRO A 88 -13.62 -16.97 -3.10
N ARG A 89 -14.39 -16.05 -2.52
CA ARG A 89 -14.23 -14.59 -2.70
C ARG A 89 -13.32 -13.95 -1.66
N ASN A 90 -12.83 -14.73 -0.68
CA ASN A 90 -12.01 -14.24 0.40
C ASN A 90 -10.59 -14.79 0.25
N TYR A 91 -9.85 -14.22 -0.69
CA TYR A 91 -8.48 -14.63 -1.03
C TYR A 91 -7.55 -14.54 0.17
N GLU A 92 -7.79 -13.59 1.08
CA GLU A 92 -6.95 -13.35 2.23
C GLU A 92 -7.06 -14.44 3.34
N GLN A 93 -7.93 -15.44 3.16
CA GLN A 93 -7.90 -16.63 4.02
C GLN A 93 -6.63 -17.47 3.81
N THR A 94 -6.07 -17.47 2.60
CA THR A 94 -4.80 -18.13 2.30
C THR A 94 -3.66 -17.44 3.05
N GLU A 95 -3.62 -16.10 3.03
CA GLU A 95 -2.66 -15.30 3.79
C GLU A 95 -2.82 -15.49 5.29
N TYR A 96 -4.05 -15.46 5.77
CA TYR A 96 -4.33 -15.69 7.20
C TYR A 96 -3.80 -17.04 7.68
N ARG A 97 -3.89 -18.07 6.84
CA ARG A 97 -3.42 -19.43 7.15
C ARG A 97 -1.95 -19.65 6.89
N TYR A 98 -1.26 -18.71 6.26
CA TYR A 98 0.13 -18.85 5.80
C TYR A 98 0.32 -20.03 4.84
N GLU A 99 -0.59 -20.17 3.88
CA GLU A 99 -0.66 -21.24 2.88
C GLU A 99 -0.40 -20.73 1.46
N GLU A 100 0.17 -19.53 1.31
CA GLU A 100 0.51 -18.97 0.01
C GLU A 100 1.59 -19.79 -0.70
N SER A 101 1.47 -19.86 -2.02
CA SER A 101 2.45 -20.47 -2.92
C SER A 101 2.51 -19.69 -4.24
N SER A 102 3.50 -19.94 -5.09
CA SER A 102 3.64 -19.25 -6.38
C SER A 102 2.41 -19.38 -7.29
N ASN A 103 1.67 -20.50 -7.19
CA ASN A 103 0.45 -20.76 -7.96
C ASN A 103 -0.84 -20.38 -7.21
N ASN A 104 -0.75 -20.08 -5.91
CA ASN A 104 -1.88 -19.66 -5.08
C ASN A 104 -1.37 -18.64 -4.05
N ASN A 105 -1.11 -17.43 -4.49
CA ASN A 105 -0.59 -16.36 -3.65
C ASN A 105 -1.69 -15.41 -3.12
N GLY A 106 -2.92 -15.90 -3.04
CA GLY A 106 -4.04 -15.14 -2.48
C GLY A 106 -4.27 -13.85 -3.25
N SER A 107 -4.32 -12.72 -2.56
CA SER A 107 -4.43 -11.39 -3.17
C SER A 107 -3.10 -10.86 -3.72
N GLY A 108 -1.99 -11.58 -3.53
CA GLY A 108 -0.65 -11.13 -3.96
C GLY A 108 -0.50 -11.00 -5.47
N TYR A 109 -1.13 -11.89 -6.25
CA TYR A 109 -1.12 -11.81 -7.71
C TYR A 109 -1.76 -10.51 -8.20
N ASP A 110 -2.96 -10.24 -7.75
CA ASP A 110 -3.71 -9.05 -8.17
C ASP A 110 -3.00 -7.77 -7.71
N MET A 111 -2.44 -7.75 -6.50
CA MET A 111 -1.65 -6.63 -6.00
C MET A 111 -0.39 -6.39 -6.85
N TRP A 112 0.34 -7.44 -7.21
CA TRP A 112 1.51 -7.34 -8.07
C TRP A 112 1.16 -6.69 -9.41
N LEU A 113 0.15 -7.23 -10.11
CA LEU A 113 -0.30 -6.69 -11.39
C LEU A 113 -0.77 -5.24 -11.27
N GLN A 114 -1.55 -4.93 -10.26
CA GLN A 114 -2.10 -3.59 -10.04
C GLN A 114 -1.00 -2.56 -9.77
N CYS A 115 -0.03 -2.91 -8.93
CA CYS A 115 1.11 -2.05 -8.64
C CYS A 115 1.98 -1.81 -9.88
N TYR A 116 2.32 -2.86 -10.65
CA TYR A 116 3.13 -2.67 -11.87
C TYR A 116 2.36 -1.99 -13.00
N LYS A 117 1.02 -2.08 -13.04
CA LYS A 117 0.18 -1.26 -13.92
C LYS A 117 0.27 0.21 -13.55
N ALA A 118 0.15 0.55 -12.26
CA ALA A 118 0.33 1.93 -11.79
C ALA A 118 1.75 2.44 -12.10
N ILE A 119 2.80 1.66 -11.84
CA ILE A 119 4.18 2.00 -12.19
C ILE A 119 4.32 2.27 -13.70
N GLY A 120 3.70 1.44 -14.56
CA GLY A 120 3.72 1.64 -16.02
C GLY A 120 3.13 2.99 -16.42
N ASN A 121 1.98 3.37 -15.85
CA ASN A 121 1.36 4.67 -16.10
C ASN A 121 2.24 5.83 -15.59
N LEU A 122 2.83 5.70 -14.40
CA LEU A 122 3.72 6.70 -13.82
C LEU A 122 5.01 6.86 -14.64
N ASN A 123 5.58 5.76 -15.14
CA ASN A 123 6.72 5.80 -16.05
C ASN A 123 6.36 6.51 -17.36
N LEU A 124 5.19 6.25 -17.92
CA LEU A 124 4.72 6.92 -19.13
C LEU A 124 4.60 8.45 -18.93
N ILE A 125 4.15 8.89 -17.75
CA ILE A 125 4.17 10.30 -17.37
C ILE A 125 5.61 10.81 -17.35
N LEU A 126 6.50 10.15 -16.61
CA LEU A 126 7.88 10.59 -16.38
C LEU A 126 8.71 10.62 -17.68
N ASP A 127 8.48 9.67 -18.59
CA ASP A 127 9.16 9.61 -19.89
C ASP A 127 8.78 10.78 -20.81
N ASN A 128 7.60 11.38 -20.63
CA ASN A 128 7.05 12.37 -21.57
C ASN A 128 6.87 13.78 -20.98
N ILE A 129 6.86 13.93 -19.66
CA ILE A 129 6.46 15.18 -19.00
C ILE A 129 7.36 16.37 -19.38
N ASP A 130 8.67 16.16 -19.54
CA ASP A 130 9.62 17.23 -19.81
C ASP A 130 9.47 17.81 -21.22
N ALA A 131 8.92 17.05 -22.17
CA ALA A 131 8.64 17.45 -23.54
C ALA A 131 7.18 17.87 -23.79
N ALA A 132 6.28 17.67 -22.82
CA ALA A 132 4.85 17.94 -22.98
C ALA A 132 4.55 19.44 -23.10
N GLU A 133 3.65 19.80 -24.03
CA GLU A 133 3.18 21.15 -24.19
C GLU A 133 2.28 21.58 -23.03
N GLY A 134 2.52 22.77 -22.45
CA GLY A 134 1.69 23.31 -21.38
C GLY A 134 2.44 24.17 -20.37
N ASN A 135 1.83 24.41 -19.22
CA ASN A 135 2.35 25.25 -18.16
C ASN A 135 3.49 24.57 -17.39
N ASP A 136 4.58 25.30 -17.10
CA ASP A 136 5.77 24.77 -16.43
C ASP A 136 5.50 24.39 -14.97
N SER A 137 4.69 25.16 -14.24
CA SER A 137 4.34 24.85 -12.85
C SER A 137 3.49 23.59 -12.77
N GLU A 138 2.48 23.43 -13.64
CA GLU A 138 1.68 22.21 -13.74
C GLU A 138 2.54 21.01 -14.13
N ARG A 139 3.49 21.19 -15.06
CA ARG A 139 4.44 20.15 -15.47
C ARG A 139 5.27 19.66 -14.28
N GLN A 140 5.82 20.59 -13.49
CA GLN A 140 6.61 20.25 -12.30
C GLN A 140 5.77 19.55 -11.25
N GLN A 141 4.54 20.00 -11.00
CA GLN A 141 3.62 19.39 -10.05
C GLN A 141 3.29 17.94 -10.45
N ILE A 142 2.93 17.70 -11.72
CA ILE A 142 2.64 16.35 -12.23
C ILE A 142 3.87 15.44 -12.10
N LYS A 143 5.06 15.95 -12.44
CA LYS A 143 6.31 15.21 -12.31
C LYS A 143 6.59 14.82 -10.86
N ALA A 144 6.41 15.76 -9.94
CA ALA A 144 6.61 15.55 -8.50
C ALA A 144 5.68 14.48 -7.95
N GLU A 145 4.39 14.57 -8.28
CA GLU A 145 3.40 13.58 -7.83
C GLU A 145 3.67 12.21 -8.44
N ALA A 146 4.03 12.13 -9.72
CA ALA A 146 4.35 10.86 -10.39
C ALA A 146 5.56 10.17 -9.76
N LEU A 147 6.63 10.91 -9.44
CA LEU A 147 7.79 10.40 -8.72
C LEU A 147 7.39 9.90 -7.33
N ALA A 148 6.68 10.72 -6.54
CA ALA A 148 6.29 10.35 -5.19
C ALA A 148 5.37 9.11 -5.15
N LEU A 149 4.41 9.01 -6.05
CA LEU A 149 3.54 7.84 -6.17
C LEU A 149 4.33 6.59 -6.58
N ARG A 150 5.29 6.71 -7.52
CA ARG A 150 6.12 5.57 -7.94
C ARG A 150 6.99 5.07 -6.79
N GLY A 151 7.64 5.96 -6.06
CA GLY A 151 8.39 5.62 -4.86
C GLY A 151 7.53 4.92 -3.80
N MET A 152 6.31 5.43 -3.54
CA MET A 152 5.35 4.80 -2.61
C MET A 152 4.94 3.39 -3.06
N VAL A 153 4.60 3.20 -4.34
CA VAL A 153 4.18 1.89 -4.86
C VAL A 153 5.33 0.88 -4.78
N TYR A 154 6.56 1.29 -5.13
CA TYR A 154 7.73 0.42 -4.96
C TYR A 154 8.01 0.08 -3.50
N PHE A 155 7.82 1.02 -2.58
CA PHE A 155 7.96 0.74 -1.15
C PHE A 155 6.95 -0.31 -0.66
N ASP A 156 5.68 -0.20 -1.07
CA ASP A 156 4.66 -1.16 -0.70
C ASP A 156 4.90 -2.55 -1.33
N LEU A 157 5.40 -2.60 -2.56
CA LEU A 157 5.86 -3.85 -3.17
C LEU A 157 7.06 -4.42 -2.40
N ALA A 158 8.05 -3.60 -2.01
CA ALA A 158 9.23 -4.06 -1.29
C ALA A 158 8.87 -4.71 0.05
N ARG A 159 8.06 -4.03 0.88
CA ARG A 159 7.67 -4.59 2.19
C ARG A 159 6.74 -5.81 2.09
N THR A 160 6.19 -6.08 0.88
CA THR A 160 5.24 -7.17 0.64
C THR A 160 5.89 -8.38 -0.03
N PHE A 161 6.82 -8.18 -0.98
CA PHE A 161 7.42 -9.24 -1.81
C PHE A 161 8.92 -9.43 -1.59
N ALA A 162 9.56 -8.57 -0.80
CA ALA A 162 10.96 -8.73 -0.40
C ALA A 162 11.08 -8.97 1.11
N TYR A 163 12.19 -9.57 1.53
CA TYR A 163 12.48 -9.72 2.95
C TYR A 163 12.69 -8.36 3.62
N PRO A 164 12.33 -8.24 4.91
CA PRO A 164 12.56 -7.00 5.65
C PRO A 164 14.07 -6.75 5.79
N TRP A 165 14.46 -5.48 5.83
CA TRP A 165 15.85 -5.03 5.92
C TRP A 165 16.64 -5.73 7.04
N ILE A 166 16.02 -5.96 8.18
CA ILE A 166 16.65 -6.59 9.35
C ILE A 166 17.19 -7.99 9.09
N LYS A 167 16.66 -8.71 8.08
CA LYS A 167 17.06 -10.11 7.82
C LYS A 167 18.47 -10.20 7.20
N GLU A 168 18.72 -9.48 6.12
CA GLU A 168 19.96 -9.58 5.33
C GLU A 168 20.51 -8.19 4.93
N GLY A 169 19.90 -7.13 5.45
CA GLY A 169 20.21 -5.77 5.02
C GLY A 169 19.93 -5.57 3.54
N GLY A 170 20.68 -4.68 2.91
CA GLY A 170 20.55 -4.37 1.50
C GLY A 170 20.90 -5.50 0.54
N SER A 171 21.57 -6.58 1.00
CA SER A 171 21.99 -7.70 0.16
C SER A 171 20.85 -8.67 -0.21
N ALA A 172 19.71 -8.62 0.49
CA ALA A 172 18.54 -9.41 0.14
C ALA A 172 18.04 -9.10 -1.28
N GLN A 173 17.31 -10.05 -1.87
CA GLN A 173 16.65 -9.80 -3.14
C GLN A 173 15.53 -8.75 -2.99
N GLY A 174 15.63 -7.70 -3.81
CA GLY A 174 14.63 -6.65 -3.95
C GLY A 174 13.60 -6.95 -5.05
N LEU A 175 13.26 -5.92 -5.82
CA LEU A 175 12.21 -5.94 -6.83
C LEU A 175 12.78 -5.79 -8.24
N PRO A 176 12.05 -6.21 -9.29
CA PRO A 176 12.31 -5.77 -10.65
C PRO A 176 11.95 -4.30 -10.80
N LEU A 177 12.97 -3.44 -10.94
CA LEU A 177 12.80 -1.99 -11.06
C LEU A 177 12.56 -1.59 -12.52
N LYS A 178 11.30 -1.47 -12.91
CA LYS A 178 10.91 -0.91 -14.21
C LYS A 178 10.89 0.61 -14.10
N LEU A 179 11.86 1.28 -14.72
CA LEU A 179 12.08 2.72 -14.57
C LEU A 179 11.60 3.54 -15.77
N THR A 180 11.30 2.88 -16.88
CA THR A 180 10.74 3.49 -18.09
C THR A 180 9.53 2.68 -18.59
N SER A 181 8.66 3.33 -19.37
CA SER A 181 7.48 2.67 -19.94
C SER A 181 7.84 1.59 -20.98
N SER A 182 9.01 1.71 -21.63
CA SER A 182 9.49 0.80 -22.67
C SER A 182 10.14 -0.48 -22.16
N GLU A 183 10.49 -0.58 -20.87
CA GLU A 183 11.10 -1.77 -20.29
C GLU A 183 10.09 -2.90 -20.15
N LEU A 184 10.33 -4.03 -20.85
CA LEU A 184 9.43 -5.18 -20.85
C LEU A 184 9.81 -6.22 -19.80
N VAL A 185 11.08 -6.57 -19.70
CA VAL A 185 11.61 -7.58 -18.78
C VAL A 185 12.77 -7.01 -18.00
N VAL A 186 12.70 -7.09 -16.68
CA VAL A 186 13.74 -6.59 -15.77
C VAL A 186 14.00 -7.66 -14.72
N GLU A 187 15.28 -7.94 -14.43
CA GLU A 187 15.67 -8.81 -13.33
C GLU A 187 15.42 -8.14 -11.98
N ARG A 188 15.34 -8.93 -10.91
CA ARG A 188 15.27 -8.40 -9.55
C ARG A 188 16.57 -7.70 -9.18
N SER A 189 16.44 -6.49 -8.67
CA SER A 189 17.55 -5.75 -8.04
C SER A 189 17.88 -6.29 -6.65
N SER A 190 18.93 -5.79 -6.02
CA SER A 190 19.11 -5.92 -4.59
C SER A 190 18.08 -5.11 -3.81
N LEU A 191 17.88 -5.42 -2.53
CA LEU A 191 17.01 -4.63 -1.66
C LEU A 191 17.59 -3.22 -1.46
N GLU A 192 18.93 -3.07 -1.42
CA GLU A 192 19.61 -1.77 -1.36
C GLU A 192 19.23 -0.89 -2.56
N GLU A 193 19.43 -1.38 -3.79
CA GLU A 193 19.06 -0.65 -5.01
C GLU A 193 17.58 -0.31 -5.05
N THR A 194 16.71 -1.22 -4.54
CA THR A 194 15.27 -0.96 -4.42
C THR A 194 15.00 0.22 -3.50
N TYR A 195 15.61 0.26 -2.29
CA TYR A 195 15.41 1.37 -1.36
C TYR A 195 16.06 2.68 -1.84
N GLU A 196 17.22 2.61 -2.49
CA GLU A 196 17.87 3.80 -3.09
C GLU A 196 16.96 4.43 -4.14
N HIS A 197 16.33 3.61 -5.00
CA HIS A 197 15.40 4.12 -5.99
C HIS A 197 14.13 4.73 -5.34
N ILE A 198 13.54 4.05 -4.35
CA ILE A 198 12.37 4.56 -3.60
C ILE A 198 12.69 5.93 -2.99
N ILE A 199 13.84 6.05 -2.31
CA ILE A 199 14.27 7.28 -1.66
C ILE A 199 14.52 8.38 -2.68
N SER A 200 15.23 8.07 -3.77
CA SER A 200 15.53 9.02 -4.84
C SER A 200 14.25 9.59 -5.49
N ASP A 201 13.25 8.75 -5.75
CA ASP A 201 11.96 9.20 -6.30
C ASP A 201 11.21 10.11 -5.33
N LEU A 202 11.16 9.74 -4.05
CA LEU A 202 10.49 10.53 -3.03
C LEU A 202 11.21 11.88 -2.79
N GLU A 203 12.53 11.89 -2.70
CA GLU A 203 13.31 13.12 -2.50
C GLU A 203 13.17 14.06 -3.70
N ALA A 204 13.30 13.55 -4.92
CA ALA A 204 13.10 14.35 -6.14
C ALA A 204 11.66 14.89 -6.23
N GLY A 205 10.66 14.09 -5.83
CA GLY A 205 9.28 14.55 -5.73
C GLY A 205 9.12 15.69 -4.71
N ALA A 206 9.73 15.57 -3.53
CA ALA A 206 9.67 16.59 -2.48
C ALA A 206 10.34 17.92 -2.89
N GLU A 207 11.42 17.85 -3.68
CA GLU A 207 12.10 19.04 -4.18
C GLU A 207 11.27 19.80 -5.24
N LEU A 208 10.60 19.06 -6.11
CA LEU A 208 9.84 19.63 -7.24
C LEU A 208 8.47 20.16 -6.84
N ILE A 209 7.81 19.52 -5.83
CA ILE A 209 6.43 19.83 -5.48
C ILE A 209 6.33 21.24 -4.88
N GLU A 210 5.38 22.03 -5.38
CA GLU A 210 5.14 23.36 -4.84
C GLU A 210 4.63 23.29 -3.39
N GLU A 211 5.01 24.27 -2.56
CA GLU A 211 4.44 24.43 -1.23
C GLU A 211 3.00 24.91 -1.33
N ASN A 212 2.06 24.00 -1.20
CA ASN A 212 0.66 24.36 -1.07
C ASN A 212 0.32 24.59 0.41
N THR A 213 -0.51 25.59 0.67
CA THR A 213 -1.11 25.73 2.01
C THR A 213 -1.88 24.46 2.32
N TRP A 214 -1.49 23.78 3.41
CA TRP A 214 -2.17 22.58 3.85
C TRP A 214 -3.67 22.86 4.10
N THR A 215 -4.52 22.06 3.49
CA THR A 215 -5.94 21.94 3.82
C THR A 215 -6.25 20.47 4.01
N ALA A 216 -7.30 20.14 4.75
CA ALA A 216 -7.69 18.75 4.93
C ALA A 216 -7.91 18.04 3.57
N GLU A 217 -8.56 18.71 2.61
CA GLU A 217 -8.83 18.16 1.28
C GLU A 217 -7.58 18.07 0.37
N SER A 218 -6.52 18.86 0.65
CA SER A 218 -5.29 18.75 -0.15
C SER A 218 -4.57 17.43 0.08
N THR A 219 -4.88 16.72 1.16
CA THR A 219 -4.27 15.43 1.52
C THR A 219 -4.69 14.26 0.62
N LYS A 220 -5.65 14.46 -0.28
CA LYS A 220 -5.98 13.48 -1.33
C LYS A 220 -4.98 13.42 -2.49
N TYR A 221 -4.06 14.37 -2.54
CA TYR A 221 -2.95 14.42 -3.48
C TYR A 221 -1.63 14.41 -2.72
N MET A 222 -0.53 14.07 -3.40
CA MET A 222 0.79 14.20 -2.81
C MET A 222 1.09 15.65 -2.47
N THR A 223 1.57 15.88 -1.25
CA THR A 223 2.08 17.16 -0.78
C THR A 223 3.51 16.97 -0.30
N ARG A 224 4.30 18.04 -0.19
CA ARG A 224 5.67 17.94 0.37
C ARG A 224 5.66 17.31 1.77
N THR A 225 4.72 17.72 2.62
CA THR A 225 4.58 17.15 3.95
C THR A 225 4.22 15.66 3.91
N GLY A 226 3.33 15.24 3.00
CA GLY A 226 3.00 13.82 2.78
C GLY A 226 4.20 13.01 2.29
N ILE A 227 5.01 13.56 1.39
CA ILE A 227 6.23 12.91 0.90
C ILE A 227 7.28 12.79 2.02
N HIS A 228 7.49 13.84 2.83
CA HIS A 228 8.38 13.76 3.99
C HIS A 228 7.91 12.71 5.00
N ALA A 229 6.61 12.58 5.19
CA ALA A 229 6.02 11.55 6.04
C ALA A 229 6.32 10.13 5.50
N LEU A 230 6.19 9.92 4.18
CA LEU A 230 6.57 8.66 3.53
C LEU A 230 8.07 8.38 3.65
N LEU A 231 8.94 9.38 3.46
CA LEU A 231 10.39 9.24 3.65
C LEU A 231 10.73 8.83 5.10
N ALA A 232 10.09 9.43 6.09
CA ALA A 232 10.25 9.02 7.49
C ALA A 232 9.94 7.54 7.69
N ARG A 233 8.84 7.04 7.09
CA ARG A 233 8.47 5.62 7.13
C ARG A 233 9.46 4.73 6.37
N VAL A 234 9.90 5.14 5.18
CA VAL A 234 10.87 4.37 4.37
C VAL A 234 12.19 4.21 5.13
N TYR A 235 12.71 5.28 5.70
CA TYR A 235 13.95 5.23 6.50
C TYR A 235 13.77 4.42 7.78
N LEU A 236 12.59 4.45 8.43
CA LEU A 236 12.27 3.58 9.56
C LEU A 236 12.38 2.10 9.17
N TYR A 237 11.86 1.71 8.01
CA TYR A 237 11.94 0.33 7.50
C TYR A 237 13.36 -0.06 7.08
N LYS A 238 14.15 0.89 6.57
CA LYS A 238 15.60 0.73 6.27
C LYS A 238 16.46 0.69 7.54
N GLN A 239 15.87 0.97 8.72
CA GLN A 239 16.59 1.10 10.01
C GLN A 239 17.64 2.24 10.01
N ASP A 240 17.43 3.24 9.18
CA ASP A 240 18.21 4.48 9.19
C ASP A 240 17.51 5.48 10.14
N TRP A 241 17.84 5.33 11.42
CA TRP A 241 17.14 6.01 12.50
C TRP A 241 17.30 7.53 12.47
N GLU A 242 18.47 8.04 12.08
CA GLU A 242 18.70 9.48 11.99
C GLU A 242 17.87 10.11 10.88
N ASN A 243 17.85 9.53 9.68
CA ASN A 243 17.06 10.05 8.58
C ASN A 243 15.55 9.87 8.85
N ALA A 244 15.12 8.76 9.47
CA ALA A 244 13.73 8.59 9.90
C ALA A 244 13.29 9.71 10.86
N LEU A 245 14.14 10.05 11.85
CA LEU A 245 13.89 11.16 12.78
C LEU A 245 13.89 12.52 12.07
N GLN A 246 14.87 12.75 11.17
CA GLN A 246 14.99 14.02 10.44
C GLN A 246 13.72 14.32 9.64
N TYR A 247 13.27 13.37 8.83
CA TYR A 247 12.05 13.55 8.04
C TYR A 247 10.78 13.63 8.91
N ALA A 248 10.71 12.88 10.01
CA ALA A 248 9.63 13.04 10.98
C ALA A 248 9.60 14.47 11.57
N GLN A 249 10.75 15.04 11.92
CA GLN A 249 10.86 16.41 12.41
C GLN A 249 10.46 17.46 11.36
N MET A 250 10.77 17.24 10.07
CA MET A 250 10.28 18.11 8.99
C MET A 250 8.75 18.14 8.94
N VAL A 251 8.09 17.01 9.11
CA VAL A 251 6.62 16.94 9.21
C VAL A 251 6.13 17.67 10.47
N LEU A 252 6.74 17.40 11.63
CA LEU A 252 6.34 17.98 12.91
C LEU A 252 6.57 19.49 12.98
N ALA A 253 7.43 20.06 12.14
CA ALA A 253 7.61 21.49 11.99
C ALA A 253 6.42 22.18 11.28
N VAL A 254 5.67 21.43 10.46
CA VAL A 254 4.48 21.92 9.74
C VAL A 254 3.21 21.58 10.50
N LYS A 255 3.14 20.36 11.04
CA LYS A 255 1.98 19.82 11.78
C LYS A 255 2.44 19.27 13.12
N GLY A 256 1.98 19.87 14.20
CA GLY A 256 2.47 19.57 15.53
C GLY A 256 1.39 19.04 16.48
N GLU A 257 1.63 19.22 17.78
CA GLU A 257 0.75 18.76 18.85
C GLU A 257 -0.70 19.25 18.71
N ALA A 258 -0.88 20.48 18.23
CA ALA A 258 -2.21 21.08 18.08
C ALA A 258 -3.08 20.37 17.05
N ASP A 259 -2.45 19.66 16.10
CA ASP A 259 -3.14 18.89 15.05
C ASP A 259 -3.48 17.46 15.48
N LEU A 260 -2.90 16.97 16.59
CA LEU A 260 -3.29 15.68 17.16
C LEU A 260 -4.68 15.78 17.80
N MET A 261 -5.57 14.90 17.39
CA MET A 261 -6.91 14.81 17.97
C MET A 261 -6.83 14.33 19.43
N GLY A 262 -7.40 15.11 20.36
CA GLY A 262 -7.51 14.71 21.76
C GLY A 262 -8.65 13.71 21.99
N VAL A 263 -8.73 13.14 23.19
CA VAL A 263 -9.71 12.10 23.58
C VAL A 263 -11.14 12.41 23.14
N ASN A 264 -11.60 13.66 23.39
CA ASN A 264 -12.98 14.06 23.09
C ASN A 264 -13.23 14.44 21.62
N ALA A 265 -12.16 14.61 20.83
CA ALA A 265 -12.22 15.00 19.43
C ALA A 265 -11.82 13.85 18.49
N TYR A 266 -11.40 12.73 19.05
CA TYR A 266 -10.92 11.60 18.25
C TYR A 266 -12.05 11.02 17.42
N VAL A 267 -11.86 11.04 16.11
CA VAL A 267 -12.70 10.38 15.13
C VAL A 267 -11.81 9.71 14.09
N PHE A 268 -12.22 8.58 13.57
CA PHE A 268 -11.58 7.99 12.41
C PHE A 268 -12.48 8.25 11.20
N ASN A 269 -12.20 9.35 10.51
CA ASN A 269 -12.99 9.86 9.41
C ASN A 269 -12.06 10.45 8.34
N ASP A 270 -12.63 10.79 7.18
CA ASP A 270 -11.89 11.40 6.08
C ASP A 270 -11.40 12.81 6.44
N TYR A 271 -10.21 13.16 5.97
CA TYR A 271 -9.65 14.50 6.06
C TYR A 271 -9.60 15.08 7.47
N THR A 272 -9.18 14.28 8.43
CA THR A 272 -8.99 14.77 9.80
C THR A 272 -7.79 15.71 9.93
N SER A 273 -7.66 16.39 11.06
CA SER A 273 -6.46 17.22 11.33
C SER A 273 -5.16 16.40 11.35
N GLU A 274 -5.23 15.10 11.58
CA GLU A 274 -4.08 14.20 11.54
C GLU A 274 -3.73 13.70 10.13
N SER A 275 -4.56 13.92 9.12
CA SER A 275 -4.32 13.43 7.75
C SER A 275 -3.11 14.11 7.12
N LEU A 276 -2.21 13.31 6.54
CA LEU A 276 -1.05 13.76 5.78
C LEU A 276 -1.13 13.33 4.32
N PHE A 277 -1.62 12.13 4.07
CA PHE A 277 -1.98 11.63 2.74
C PHE A 277 -3.05 10.55 2.85
N GLU A 278 -4.09 10.65 2.04
CA GLU A 278 -5.21 9.70 1.95
C GLU A 278 -5.53 9.38 0.51
N ILE A 279 -5.88 8.14 0.23
CA ILE A 279 -6.50 7.77 -1.04
C ILE A 279 -7.99 8.09 -0.96
N SER A 280 -8.46 8.95 -1.84
CA SER A 280 -9.87 9.32 -1.92
C SER A 280 -10.69 8.22 -2.58
N ILE A 281 -11.74 7.78 -1.90
CA ILE A 281 -12.72 6.84 -2.44
C ILE A 281 -14.11 7.50 -2.35
N ASP A 282 -14.74 7.69 -3.50
CA ASP A 282 -16.07 8.26 -3.65
C ASP A 282 -17.02 7.26 -4.33
N SER A 283 -18.19 7.72 -4.75
CA SER A 283 -19.19 6.88 -5.42
C SER A 283 -18.76 6.37 -6.80
N GLU A 284 -17.77 7.03 -7.44
CA GLU A 284 -17.34 6.67 -8.80
C GLU A 284 -16.31 5.54 -8.78
N ASN A 285 -15.44 5.51 -7.76
CA ASN A 285 -14.38 4.51 -7.61
C ASN A 285 -14.60 3.51 -6.46
N SER A 286 -15.72 3.60 -5.73
CA SER A 286 -16.08 2.64 -4.69
C SER A 286 -16.37 1.25 -5.28
N VAL A 287 -15.81 0.23 -4.66
CA VAL A 287 -16.02 -1.19 -5.00
C VAL A 287 -17.08 -1.87 -4.11
N GLY A 288 -17.87 -1.09 -3.41
CA GLY A 288 -18.99 -1.56 -2.60
C GLY A 288 -18.56 -2.52 -1.49
N SER A 289 -19.21 -3.68 -1.39
CA SER A 289 -18.91 -4.69 -0.36
C SER A 289 -17.51 -5.31 -0.47
N ASN A 290 -16.79 -5.07 -1.56
CA ASN A 290 -15.40 -5.51 -1.70
C ASN A 290 -14.40 -4.52 -1.10
N GLY A 291 -14.81 -3.29 -0.80
CA GLY A 291 -13.95 -2.27 -0.21
C GLY A 291 -13.56 -2.56 1.23
N LEU A 292 -12.52 -1.86 1.68
CA LEU A 292 -11.86 -2.12 2.96
C LEU A 292 -12.81 -2.09 4.16
N GLY A 293 -13.64 -1.05 4.28
CA GLY A 293 -14.58 -0.89 5.41
C GLY A 293 -15.57 -2.04 5.53
N ALA A 294 -16.10 -2.52 4.41
CA ALA A 294 -17.07 -3.60 4.39
C ALA A 294 -16.49 -4.95 4.90
N GLN A 295 -15.17 -5.13 4.86
CA GLN A 295 -14.52 -6.37 5.33
C GLN A 295 -14.57 -6.52 6.85
N PHE A 296 -14.52 -5.42 7.57
CA PHE A 296 -14.48 -5.38 9.04
C PHE A 296 -15.83 -5.01 9.67
N ASP A 297 -16.76 -4.50 8.87
CA ASP A 297 -18.09 -4.10 9.32
C ASP A 297 -19.12 -5.20 9.01
N PHE A 298 -19.88 -5.60 10.02
CA PHE A 298 -20.93 -6.62 9.89
C PHE A 298 -22.34 -6.02 9.71
N ARG A 299 -22.46 -4.71 9.79
CA ARG A 299 -23.75 -4.02 9.57
C ARG A 299 -24.24 -4.22 8.15
N GLU A 300 -25.45 -3.76 7.85
CA GLU A 300 -26.10 -3.98 6.57
C GLU A 300 -25.19 -3.67 5.38
N GLY A 301 -25.03 -4.64 4.49
CA GLY A 301 -24.14 -4.57 3.32
C GLY A 301 -22.68 -4.92 3.58
N GLY A 302 -22.24 -5.02 4.83
CA GLY A 302 -20.87 -5.42 5.19
C GLY A 302 -20.68 -6.93 5.26
N GLN A 303 -19.46 -7.39 5.09
CA GLN A 303 -19.07 -8.80 5.20
C GLN A 303 -18.79 -9.19 6.66
N GLY A 304 -18.00 -8.36 7.37
CA GLY A 304 -17.63 -8.55 8.77
C GLY A 304 -17.01 -9.93 9.04
N ASP A 305 -16.20 -10.42 8.10
CA ASP A 305 -15.58 -11.75 8.21
C ASP A 305 -14.30 -11.72 9.04
N VAL A 306 -13.75 -10.54 9.31
CA VAL A 306 -12.53 -10.33 10.10
C VAL A 306 -12.88 -9.54 11.35
N ILE A 307 -12.52 -10.08 12.51
CA ILE A 307 -12.77 -9.48 13.82
C ILE A 307 -11.47 -9.40 14.64
N ALA A 308 -11.48 -8.57 15.67
CA ALA A 308 -10.39 -8.47 16.63
C ALA A 308 -10.25 -9.76 17.46
N THR A 309 -9.01 -10.11 17.80
CA THR A 309 -8.72 -11.15 18.80
C THR A 309 -8.95 -10.61 20.21
N GLN A 310 -9.15 -11.51 21.20
CA GLN A 310 -9.28 -11.08 22.59
C GLN A 310 -8.00 -10.36 23.07
N THR A 311 -6.84 -10.88 22.67
CA THR A 311 -5.55 -10.24 22.96
C THR A 311 -5.50 -8.77 22.49
N PHE A 312 -6.05 -8.46 21.32
CA PHE A 312 -6.11 -7.08 20.83
C PHE A 312 -7.17 -6.23 21.54
N VAL A 313 -8.32 -6.82 21.88
CA VAL A 313 -9.35 -6.14 22.68
C VAL A 313 -8.77 -5.75 24.04
N ASP A 314 -8.09 -6.66 24.73
CA ASP A 314 -7.45 -6.40 26.04
C ASP A 314 -6.38 -5.30 25.91
N LEU A 315 -5.60 -5.31 24.82
CA LEU A 315 -4.61 -4.27 24.52
C LEU A 315 -5.25 -2.89 24.37
N LEU A 316 -6.36 -2.77 23.62
CA LEU A 316 -7.09 -1.52 23.45
C LEU A 316 -7.70 -0.99 24.76
N GLN A 317 -8.17 -1.89 25.61
CA GLN A 317 -8.81 -1.54 26.87
C GLN A 317 -7.83 -1.26 28.01
N THR A 318 -6.51 -1.28 27.75
CA THR A 318 -5.48 -1.00 28.76
C THR A 318 -5.57 0.44 29.27
N TYR A 319 -5.96 1.39 28.43
CA TYR A 319 -6.06 2.80 28.83
C TYR A 319 -7.50 3.17 29.19
N GLU A 320 -7.70 3.73 30.36
CA GLU A 320 -9.00 4.27 30.72
C GLU A 320 -9.36 5.46 29.83
N GLY A 321 -10.57 5.43 29.28
CA GLY A 321 -11.09 6.45 28.39
C GLY A 321 -10.40 6.52 27.03
N ASP A 322 -9.75 5.46 26.57
CA ASP A 322 -9.15 5.40 25.24
C ASP A 322 -10.25 5.50 24.16
N PRO A 323 -10.25 6.56 23.33
CA PRO A 323 -11.29 6.74 22.32
C PRO A 323 -11.25 5.67 21.22
N ARG A 324 -10.10 4.99 21.03
CA ARG A 324 -9.95 3.89 20.05
C ARG A 324 -10.74 2.65 20.47
N ALA A 325 -10.97 2.46 21.78
CA ALA A 325 -11.83 1.36 22.28
C ALA A 325 -13.30 1.53 21.84
N ALA A 326 -13.74 2.75 21.53
CA ALA A 326 -15.09 3.00 21.02
C ALA A 326 -15.30 2.45 19.58
N LEU A 327 -14.22 2.10 18.86
CA LEU A 327 -14.29 1.44 17.56
C LEU A 327 -14.64 -0.06 17.66
N LEU A 328 -14.53 -0.64 18.87
CA LEU A 328 -15.00 -2.00 19.12
C LEU A 328 -16.53 -2.04 19.21
N THR A 329 -17.13 -2.98 18.50
CA THR A 329 -18.59 -3.18 18.50
C THR A 329 -18.89 -4.67 18.48
N GLY A 330 -20.16 -5.03 18.71
CA GLY A 330 -20.59 -6.42 18.58
C GLY A 330 -20.43 -6.94 17.16
N ASP A 331 -20.08 -8.20 17.03
CA ASP A 331 -19.99 -8.93 15.77
C ASP A 331 -21.28 -9.65 15.40
N LYS A 332 -21.27 -10.42 14.30
CA LYS A 332 -22.42 -11.25 13.86
C LYS A 332 -22.82 -12.35 14.86
N GLU A 333 -21.93 -12.72 15.73
CA GLU A 333 -22.14 -13.76 16.76
C GLU A 333 -22.57 -13.16 18.11
N GLY A 334 -22.66 -11.84 18.20
CA GLY A 334 -23.05 -11.09 19.40
C GLY A 334 -21.91 -10.85 20.38
N ALA A 335 -20.67 -11.19 20.02
CA ALA A 335 -19.48 -10.83 20.77
C ALA A 335 -19.08 -9.37 20.49
N ASN A 336 -18.36 -8.75 21.43
CA ASN A 336 -17.87 -7.38 21.25
C ASN A 336 -16.44 -7.41 20.70
N ALA A 337 -16.29 -7.86 19.44
CA ALA A 337 -15.00 -8.11 18.83
C ALA A 337 -14.79 -7.49 17.43
N ALA A 338 -15.85 -6.98 16.80
CA ALA A 338 -15.69 -6.25 15.54
C ALA A 338 -15.01 -4.91 15.80
N PHE A 339 -14.03 -4.57 14.97
CA PHE A 339 -13.29 -3.31 15.04
C PHE A 339 -13.61 -2.47 13.81
N VAL A 340 -14.60 -1.59 13.93
CA VAL A 340 -15.16 -0.80 12.84
C VAL A 340 -14.48 0.55 12.78
N LYS A 341 -13.41 0.63 12.02
CA LYS A 341 -12.59 1.82 11.86
C LYS A 341 -13.02 2.65 10.64
N TYR A 342 -13.36 1.98 9.55
CA TYR A 342 -13.73 2.61 8.30
C TYR A 342 -15.26 2.72 8.19
N ILE A 343 -15.78 3.93 8.36
CA ILE A 343 -17.22 4.18 8.35
C ILE A 343 -17.61 4.77 7.00
N ASN A 344 -18.59 4.15 6.34
CA ASN A 344 -19.14 4.67 5.11
C ASN A 344 -19.75 6.07 5.33
N ARG A 345 -19.28 7.03 4.54
CA ARG A 345 -19.70 8.44 4.58
C ARG A 345 -21.21 8.64 4.38
N GLU A 346 -21.81 7.81 3.53
CA GLU A 346 -23.24 7.86 3.18
C GLU A 346 -24.13 7.03 4.13
N GLY A 347 -23.56 6.46 5.18
CA GLY A 347 -24.25 5.54 6.09
C GLY A 347 -24.30 4.10 5.56
N GLY A 348 -24.43 3.14 6.50
CA GLY A 348 -24.29 1.71 6.18
C GLY A 348 -22.86 1.33 5.80
N SER A 349 -22.62 0.05 5.52
CA SER A 349 -21.29 -0.47 5.21
C SER A 349 -21.16 -0.96 3.76
N GLY A 350 -22.26 -1.02 3.03
CA GLY A 350 -22.33 -1.70 1.73
C GLY A 350 -21.58 -1.03 0.59
N LEU A 351 -21.37 0.28 0.63
CA LEU A 351 -20.77 1.03 -0.46
C LEU A 351 -19.29 1.32 -0.25
N SER A 352 -18.78 1.21 0.98
CA SER A 352 -17.36 1.49 1.33
C SER A 352 -16.88 2.84 0.77
N ILE A 353 -17.72 3.88 0.91
CA ILE A 353 -17.35 5.26 0.56
C ILE A 353 -16.69 5.90 1.78
N HIS A 354 -15.40 5.74 1.85
CA HIS A 354 -14.51 6.32 2.85
C HIS A 354 -13.10 6.40 2.27
N ASN A 355 -12.34 7.38 2.65
CA ASN A 355 -10.94 7.45 2.27
C ASN A 355 -10.12 6.35 2.97
N VAL A 356 -8.98 6.05 2.39
CA VAL A 356 -7.98 5.16 2.99
C VAL A 356 -6.78 6.01 3.41
N PRO A 357 -6.56 6.27 4.70
CA PRO A 357 -5.40 7.01 5.17
C PRO A 357 -4.13 6.19 4.88
N VAL A 358 -3.24 6.79 4.10
CA VAL A 358 -1.92 6.20 3.82
C VAL A 358 -0.96 6.50 4.94
N ILE A 359 -0.98 7.75 5.44
CA ILE A 359 -0.12 8.16 6.55
C ILE A 359 -0.77 9.32 7.33
N ARG A 360 -0.69 9.23 8.66
CA ARG A 360 -1.24 10.21 9.59
C ARG A 360 -0.20 10.75 10.56
N LEU A 361 -0.46 11.91 11.13
CA LEU A 361 0.42 12.61 12.09
C LEU A 361 0.79 11.74 13.30
N SER A 362 -0.15 10.96 13.83
CA SER A 362 0.11 10.04 14.95
C SER A 362 1.20 9.02 14.66
N GLU A 363 1.29 8.52 13.40
CA GLU A 363 2.40 7.65 12.99
C GLU A 363 3.74 8.38 13.03
N ILE A 364 3.78 9.66 12.68
CA ILE A 364 5.02 10.45 12.69
C ILE A 364 5.58 10.57 14.10
N TYR A 365 4.72 10.79 15.10
CA TYR A 365 5.14 10.76 16.51
C TYR A 365 5.71 9.40 16.91
N LEU A 366 5.11 8.30 16.41
CA LEU A 366 5.58 6.95 16.69
C LEU A 366 6.88 6.62 15.95
N ILE A 367 7.07 7.10 14.71
CA ILE A 367 8.34 6.99 13.97
C ILE A 367 9.45 7.73 14.73
N ALA A 368 9.21 8.97 15.14
CA ALA A 368 10.18 9.77 15.89
C ALA A 368 10.54 9.11 17.24
N ALA A 369 9.54 8.58 17.96
CA ALA A 369 9.76 7.85 19.20
C ALA A 369 10.61 6.59 18.99
N GLU A 370 10.29 5.79 17.97
CA GLU A 370 11.00 4.55 17.66
C GLU A 370 12.44 4.83 17.20
N ALA A 371 12.64 5.80 16.33
CA ALA A 371 13.97 6.21 15.87
C ALA A 371 14.88 6.64 17.04
N CYS A 372 14.37 7.48 17.94
CA CYS A 372 15.09 7.90 19.14
C CYS A 372 15.36 6.71 20.08
N ALA A 373 14.42 5.80 20.28
CA ALA A 373 14.60 4.60 21.11
C ALA A 373 15.62 3.62 20.53
N HIS A 374 15.94 3.73 19.24
CA HIS A 374 16.99 2.97 18.55
C HIS A 374 18.31 3.76 18.38
N GLY A 375 18.43 4.93 19.00
CA GLY A 375 19.70 5.65 19.11
C GLY A 375 19.85 6.89 18.21
N ALA A 376 18.79 7.30 17.49
CA ALA A 376 18.79 8.61 16.82
C ALA A 376 18.94 9.75 17.84
N THR A 377 19.29 10.93 17.35
CA THR A 377 19.55 12.13 18.16
C THR A 377 18.46 12.39 19.19
N GLY A 378 18.87 12.59 20.45
CA GLY A 378 17.99 12.78 21.61
C GLY A 378 17.73 11.50 22.42
N GLY A 379 17.97 10.32 21.85
CA GLY A 379 17.91 9.04 22.54
C GLY A 379 16.57 8.76 23.24
N GLU A 380 16.60 7.86 24.22
CA GLU A 380 15.38 7.40 24.92
C GLU A 380 14.60 8.54 25.62
N SER A 381 15.28 9.59 26.10
CA SER A 381 14.62 10.74 26.70
C SER A 381 13.71 11.46 25.70
N GLN A 382 14.16 11.62 24.44
CA GLN A 382 13.36 12.24 23.40
C GLN A 382 12.29 11.27 22.87
N ALA A 383 12.60 9.95 22.82
CA ALA A 383 11.62 8.92 22.50
C ALA A 383 10.39 8.99 23.43
N LEU A 384 10.62 9.13 24.74
CA LEU A 384 9.55 9.29 25.73
C LEU A 384 8.73 10.59 25.50
N VAL A 385 9.35 11.68 25.07
CA VAL A 385 8.64 12.92 24.76
C VAL A 385 7.65 12.69 23.62
N TYR A 386 8.11 12.10 22.49
CA TYR A 386 7.23 11.83 21.35
C TYR A 386 6.13 10.82 21.67
N LEU A 387 6.48 9.72 22.34
CA LEU A 387 5.52 8.69 22.73
C LEU A 387 4.45 9.24 23.68
N ASN A 388 4.87 9.96 24.71
CA ASN A 388 3.96 10.52 25.71
C ASN A 388 3.09 11.64 25.16
N MET A 389 3.55 12.37 24.14
CA MET A 389 2.71 13.31 23.42
C MET A 389 1.49 12.62 22.82
N LEU A 390 1.69 11.49 22.12
CA LEU A 390 0.58 10.73 21.57
C LEU A 390 -0.29 10.10 22.68
N ILE A 391 0.30 9.47 23.69
CA ILE A 391 -0.44 8.84 24.79
C ILE A 391 -1.34 9.88 25.49
N SER A 392 -0.86 11.12 25.71
CA SER A 392 -1.65 12.19 26.34
C SER A 392 -2.94 12.54 25.58
N LYS A 393 -2.99 12.24 24.27
CA LYS A 393 -4.17 12.44 23.41
C LYS A 393 -5.07 11.20 23.31
N ARG A 394 -4.69 10.09 23.96
CA ARG A 394 -5.37 8.79 23.85
C ARG A 394 -5.88 8.23 25.18
N THR A 395 -5.75 8.97 26.26
CA THR A 395 -6.26 8.56 27.58
C THR A 395 -6.76 9.75 28.38
N THR A 396 -7.75 9.52 29.24
CA THR A 396 -8.23 10.53 30.20
C THR A 396 -7.36 10.57 31.46
N ASP A 397 -6.53 9.54 31.72
CA ASP A 397 -5.64 9.45 32.88
C ASP A 397 -4.17 9.32 32.44
N PHE A 398 -3.62 10.42 31.91
CA PHE A 398 -2.25 10.45 31.42
C PHE A 398 -1.21 10.10 32.49
N ASP A 399 -1.39 10.54 33.74
CA ASP A 399 -0.40 10.31 34.79
C ASP A 399 -0.24 8.82 35.15
N VAL A 400 -1.29 8.04 34.99
CA VAL A 400 -1.25 6.59 35.18
C VAL A 400 -0.63 5.88 33.96
N HIS A 401 -0.90 6.37 32.74
CA HIS A 401 -0.57 5.65 31.51
C HIS A 401 0.67 6.16 30.77
N LYS A 402 1.28 7.26 31.20
CA LYS A 402 2.52 7.78 30.58
C LYS A 402 3.62 6.74 30.59
N ALA A 403 4.35 6.67 29.48
CA ALA A 403 5.52 5.80 29.34
C ALA A 403 6.69 6.36 30.18
N THR A 404 7.38 5.45 30.87
CA THR A 404 8.56 5.76 31.71
C THR A 404 9.64 4.70 31.55
N GLU A 405 9.42 3.74 30.67
CA GLU A 405 10.28 2.61 30.39
C GLU A 405 11.59 3.03 29.73
N SER A 406 12.58 2.13 29.72
CA SER A 406 13.86 2.31 29.04
C SER A 406 14.31 1.02 28.35
N GLY A 407 15.26 1.09 27.47
CA GLY A 407 15.84 -0.07 26.76
C GLY A 407 14.79 -0.82 25.95
N GLU A 408 14.79 -2.13 26.06
CA GLU A 408 13.87 -3.00 25.31
C GLU A 408 12.41 -2.77 25.74
N ALA A 409 12.14 -2.53 27.01
CA ALA A 409 10.80 -2.25 27.50
C ALA A 409 10.19 -0.98 26.88
N LEU A 410 11.01 0.05 26.60
CA LEU A 410 10.54 1.24 25.88
C LEU A 410 10.21 0.91 24.42
N ARG A 411 11.06 0.12 23.72
CA ARG A 411 10.77 -0.33 22.36
C ARG A 411 9.51 -1.18 22.28
N ASP A 412 9.27 -2.04 23.27
CA ASP A 412 8.03 -2.81 23.38
C ASP A 412 6.82 -1.92 23.62
N ARG A 413 6.95 -0.91 24.46
CA ARG A 413 5.89 0.06 24.70
C ARG A 413 5.51 0.82 23.43
N ILE A 414 6.50 1.28 22.64
CA ILE A 414 6.29 1.93 21.36
C ILE A 414 5.57 0.97 20.38
N ALA A 415 6.02 -0.29 20.29
CA ALA A 415 5.39 -1.28 19.42
C ALA A 415 3.93 -1.56 19.81
N GLN A 416 3.63 -1.63 21.12
CA GLN A 416 2.24 -1.77 21.60
C GLN A 416 1.40 -0.54 21.23
N GLU A 417 1.96 0.67 21.33
CA GLU A 417 1.24 1.88 20.96
C GLU A 417 1.00 1.95 19.44
N ARG A 418 1.96 1.52 18.60
CA ARG A 418 1.76 1.36 17.17
C ARG A 418 0.62 0.38 16.86
N ARG A 419 0.55 -0.76 17.53
CA ARG A 419 -0.55 -1.73 17.35
C ARG A 419 -1.93 -1.12 17.67
N ARG A 420 -2.05 -0.34 18.76
CA ARG A 420 -3.30 0.36 19.13
C ARG A 420 -3.67 1.41 18.09
N GLU A 421 -2.73 2.27 17.75
CA GLU A 421 -2.97 3.47 16.93
C GLU A 421 -3.20 3.13 15.47
N LEU A 422 -2.36 2.26 14.92
CA LEU A 422 -2.29 1.98 13.48
C LEU A 422 -3.00 0.68 13.09
N ALA A 423 -3.84 0.13 13.97
CA ALA A 423 -4.65 -1.04 13.67
C ALA A 423 -5.47 -0.82 12.40
N LEU A 424 -5.48 -1.80 11.49
CA LEU A 424 -6.12 -1.78 10.17
C LEU A 424 -5.60 -0.71 9.19
N GLU A 425 -4.48 -0.04 9.45
CA GLU A 425 -3.88 0.98 8.57
C GLU A 425 -2.67 0.48 7.78
N GLY A 426 -2.64 -0.80 7.47
CA GLY A 426 -1.60 -1.39 6.61
C GLY A 426 -0.25 -1.63 7.30
N HIS A 427 -0.21 -1.63 8.64
CA HIS A 427 1.00 -1.86 9.44
C HIS A 427 1.09 -3.31 9.96
N GLY A 428 0.14 -3.76 10.74
CA GLY A 428 -0.03 -5.14 11.23
C GLY A 428 1.23 -6.01 11.18
N VAL A 429 1.21 -7.05 10.34
CA VAL A 429 2.34 -7.97 10.18
C VAL A 429 3.66 -7.28 9.86
N TYR A 430 3.63 -6.17 9.11
CA TYR A 430 4.86 -5.50 8.69
C TYR A 430 5.63 -4.89 9.86
N ASP A 431 4.96 -4.39 10.90
CA ASP A 431 5.63 -3.90 12.10
C ASP A 431 6.33 -5.02 12.89
N PHE A 432 5.77 -6.24 12.89
CA PHE A 432 6.45 -7.38 13.49
C PHE A 432 7.70 -7.76 12.71
N ILE A 433 7.57 -7.99 11.39
CA ILE A 433 8.69 -8.52 10.61
C ILE A 433 9.84 -7.51 10.45
N ARG A 434 9.56 -6.21 10.26
CA ARG A 434 10.61 -5.20 10.13
C ARG A 434 11.42 -4.97 11.42
N THR A 435 10.82 -5.28 12.59
CA THR A 435 11.50 -5.21 13.89
C THR A 435 12.09 -6.55 14.34
N GLY A 436 11.99 -7.60 13.52
CA GLY A 436 12.49 -8.94 13.84
C GLY A 436 11.68 -9.67 14.91
N ARG A 437 10.45 -9.22 15.18
CA ARG A 437 9.55 -9.86 16.16
C ARG A 437 8.75 -10.96 15.49
N ASP A 438 8.75 -12.13 16.09
CA ASP A 438 7.93 -13.26 15.65
C ASP A 438 6.44 -12.94 15.80
N ILE A 439 5.63 -13.48 14.89
CA ILE A 439 4.18 -13.38 14.96
C ILE A 439 3.68 -14.55 15.80
N ILE A 440 3.22 -14.26 17.01
CA ILE A 440 2.70 -15.25 17.98
C ILE A 440 1.19 -15.09 18.07
N ARG A 441 0.46 -16.12 17.66
CA ARG A 441 -1.00 -16.19 17.69
C ARG A 441 -1.41 -17.12 18.82
N LEU A 442 -2.14 -16.62 19.82
CA LEU A 442 -2.68 -17.47 20.87
C LEU A 442 -3.72 -18.45 20.30
N GLU A 443 -3.58 -19.73 20.57
CA GLU A 443 -4.50 -20.76 20.10
C GLU A 443 -5.96 -20.44 20.49
N SER A 444 -6.18 -19.96 21.73
CA SER A 444 -7.50 -19.55 22.22
C SER A 444 -8.18 -18.48 21.35
N ASP A 445 -7.40 -17.57 20.78
CA ASP A 445 -7.90 -16.48 19.92
C ASP A 445 -8.23 -16.96 18.50
N HIS A 446 -7.61 -18.06 18.06
CA HIS A 446 -7.69 -18.55 16.68
C HIS A 446 -8.42 -19.89 16.55
N VAL A 447 -9.16 -20.32 17.58
CA VAL A 447 -9.99 -21.54 17.56
C VAL A 447 -11.01 -21.47 16.43
N ASN A 448 -11.19 -22.61 15.73
CA ASN A 448 -12.16 -22.78 14.65
C ASN A 448 -11.98 -21.82 13.45
N THR A 449 -10.80 -21.25 13.24
CA THR A 449 -10.50 -20.35 12.10
C THR A 449 -9.89 -21.07 10.90
N GLY A 450 -9.55 -22.35 11.05
CA GLY A 450 -8.90 -23.16 10.02
C GLY A 450 -7.38 -22.94 9.90
N VAL A 451 -6.78 -22.16 10.79
CA VAL A 451 -5.31 -22.05 10.87
C VAL A 451 -4.74 -23.36 11.38
N ASN A 452 -3.70 -23.87 10.72
CA ASN A 452 -2.95 -25.02 11.21
C ASN A 452 -2.14 -24.62 12.46
N ALA A 453 -2.09 -25.50 13.46
CA ALA A 453 -1.33 -25.27 14.69
C ALA A 453 0.16 -24.89 14.42
N ASN A 454 0.76 -25.45 13.36
CA ASN A 454 2.14 -25.12 12.95
C ASN A 454 2.29 -23.69 12.36
N ASN A 455 1.18 -22.99 12.10
CA ASN A 455 1.14 -21.63 11.57
C ASN A 455 0.59 -20.61 12.59
N LEU A 456 0.54 -20.98 13.86
CA LEU A 456 0.23 -20.04 14.96
C LEU A 456 1.46 -19.20 15.31
N ASP A 457 2.65 -19.80 15.30
CA ASP A 457 3.91 -19.14 15.57
C ASP A 457 4.74 -19.08 14.28
N ILE A 458 4.93 -17.88 13.76
CA ILE A 458 5.69 -17.63 12.53
C ILE A 458 6.90 -16.74 12.86
N SER A 459 8.09 -17.26 12.60
CA SER A 459 9.30 -16.44 12.74
C SER A 459 9.29 -15.25 11.79
N ALA A 460 9.72 -14.08 12.25
CA ALA A 460 9.85 -12.89 11.43
C ALA A 460 10.76 -13.09 10.22
N SER A 461 11.71 -14.01 10.29
CA SER A 461 12.63 -14.36 9.19
C SER A 461 12.08 -15.41 8.22
N SER A 462 10.88 -15.97 8.47
CA SER A 462 10.26 -16.99 7.61
C SER A 462 9.86 -16.41 6.26
N TYR A 463 10.06 -17.17 5.18
CA TYR A 463 9.56 -16.82 3.84
C TYR A 463 8.03 -16.61 3.84
N LYS A 464 7.29 -17.28 4.71
CA LYS A 464 5.84 -17.15 4.84
C LYS A 464 5.38 -15.73 5.21
N THR A 465 6.27 -14.87 5.69
CA THR A 465 5.94 -13.48 6.06
C THR A 465 5.75 -12.56 4.86
N ILE A 466 6.30 -12.91 3.70
CA ILE A 466 6.19 -12.15 2.44
C ILE A 466 5.35 -12.92 1.41
N TYR A 467 5.04 -12.33 0.28
CA TYR A 467 4.40 -13.04 -0.84
C TYR A 467 5.45 -13.71 -1.73
N PRO A 468 5.12 -14.88 -2.33
CA PRO A 468 5.84 -15.36 -3.50
C PRO A 468 5.62 -14.42 -4.69
N ILE A 469 6.62 -14.32 -5.56
CA ILE A 469 6.43 -13.73 -6.89
C ILE A 469 5.43 -14.60 -7.66
N PRO A 470 4.46 -14.02 -8.38
CA PRO A 470 3.51 -14.81 -9.17
C PRO A 470 4.20 -15.74 -10.16
N ALA A 471 3.72 -16.98 -10.28
CA ALA A 471 4.32 -17.98 -11.16
C ALA A 471 4.37 -17.51 -12.63
N SER A 472 3.33 -16.81 -13.09
CA SER A 472 3.28 -16.26 -14.45
C SER A 472 4.40 -15.23 -14.71
N GLU A 473 4.79 -14.44 -13.70
CA GLU A 473 5.88 -13.48 -13.81
C GLU A 473 7.24 -14.19 -13.88
N ILE A 474 7.42 -15.23 -13.09
CA ILE A 474 8.61 -16.08 -13.14
C ILE A 474 8.75 -16.74 -14.51
N GLU A 475 7.66 -17.29 -15.05
CA GLU A 475 7.64 -17.93 -16.37
C GLU A 475 7.93 -16.93 -17.51
N ALA A 476 7.37 -15.72 -17.42
CA ALA A 476 7.52 -14.71 -18.46
C ALA A 476 8.91 -14.04 -18.46
N SER A 477 9.50 -13.83 -17.27
CA SER A 477 10.74 -13.07 -17.13
C SER A 477 11.99 -13.93 -16.91
N GLY A 478 11.81 -15.15 -16.40
CA GLY A 478 12.93 -16.01 -15.97
C GLY A 478 13.58 -15.56 -14.64
N MET A 479 12.99 -14.56 -13.94
CA MET A 479 13.53 -14.08 -12.67
C MET A 479 13.47 -15.17 -11.58
N LYS A 480 14.34 -15.07 -10.59
CA LYS A 480 14.38 -16.02 -9.48
C LYS A 480 13.23 -15.78 -8.50
N GLN A 481 12.59 -16.87 -8.08
CA GLN A 481 11.64 -16.86 -6.97
C GLN A 481 12.36 -16.55 -5.64
N THR A 482 11.62 -16.02 -4.69
CA THR A 482 12.08 -15.88 -3.31
C THR A 482 12.32 -17.27 -2.71
N GLU A 483 13.47 -17.42 -2.02
CA GLU A 483 13.83 -18.69 -1.38
C GLU A 483 12.73 -19.14 -0.39
N GLY A 484 12.35 -20.41 -0.48
CA GLY A 484 11.29 -21.01 0.33
C GLY A 484 9.99 -21.24 -0.42
N TYR A 485 9.79 -20.60 -1.59
CA TYR A 485 8.63 -20.77 -2.47
C TYR A 485 8.92 -21.59 -3.73
#